data_1791fe276ef6984502c48e9083114e16
#
_entry.id   1791fe276ef6984502c48e9083114e16
#
_cell.length_a   1.000
_cell.length_b   1.000
_cell.length_c   1.000
_cell.angle_alpha   90.00
_cell.angle_beta   90.00
_cell.angle_gamma   90.00
#
_symmetry.space_group_name_H-M   'P 1'
#
loop_
_entity.id
_entity.type
_entity.pdbx_description
1 polymer ?
#
loop_
_entity_poly.entity_id
_entity_poly.type
_entity_poly.pdbx_seq_one_letter_code
_entity_poly.pdbx_strand_id
1 'polypeptide(L)'
;MTAPRHAVVALAVCGAALAAAACGGSSPTAAPKAPRAHPHASTRSATAPPANATTAPATTTAPATTAAPAADHGPISTPPLPPPGPGFVAGRVTAVGDSVMIDYEQPLEADIPGVYVTAAVSRHWTTGESVLEQLKSEGTLGAVVIVGLATNGPVTTAQFGSMMALLSGASRVVFVDAHVDASWQDPNNAVLAAGVSRYPRAVLADWCALADAHPTWLYATGTHLPIDGTGAQALAALVAGAA
;
A
#
# COMPACT_ATOMS: atom_id res chain seq x y z
N MET A 1 -56.49 4.32 19.02
CA MET A 1 -55.43 3.89 19.94
C MET A 1 -55.23 2.38 19.79
N THR A 2 -54.28 1.94 19.02
CA THR A 2 -54.00 0.52 18.80
C THR A 2 -52.47 0.36 18.67
N ALA A 3 -51.89 -0.28 19.67
CA ALA A 3 -50.44 -0.50 19.74
C ALA A 3 -50.00 -1.70 18.86
N PRO A 4 -48.82 -1.67 18.22
CA PRO A 4 -48.29 -2.83 17.50
C PRO A 4 -47.57 -3.81 18.42
N ARG A 5 -47.88 -5.07 18.21
CA ARG A 5 -47.26 -6.24 18.87
C ARG A 5 -45.86 -6.52 18.27
N HIS A 6 -44.86 -6.57 19.14
CA HIS A 6 -43.54 -7.07 18.79
C HIS A 6 -43.53 -8.60 18.72
N ALA A 7 -43.16 -9.15 17.58
CA ALA A 7 -42.91 -10.58 17.43
C ALA A 7 -41.44 -10.85 17.76
N VAL A 8 -41.21 -11.65 18.81
CA VAL A 8 -39.89 -12.20 19.17
C VAL A 8 -39.69 -13.51 18.41
N VAL A 9 -38.70 -13.55 17.53
CA VAL A 9 -38.28 -14.78 16.87
C VAL A 9 -37.14 -15.38 17.69
N ALA A 10 -37.40 -16.53 18.29
CA ALA A 10 -36.39 -17.34 18.99
C ALA A 10 -35.65 -18.21 17.99
N LEU A 11 -34.32 -18.04 17.91
CA LEU A 11 -33.42 -18.91 17.12
C LEU A 11 -33.00 -20.10 17.98
N ALA A 12 -33.39 -21.31 17.58
CA ALA A 12 -32.95 -22.56 18.18
C ALA A 12 -31.53 -22.94 17.67
N VAL A 13 -30.62 -23.13 18.59
CA VAL A 13 -29.25 -23.64 18.33
C VAL A 13 -29.31 -25.18 18.39
N CYS A 14 -29.16 -25.85 17.26
CA CYS A 14 -28.87 -27.27 17.18
C CYS A 14 -27.37 -27.53 17.30
N GLY A 15 -26.96 -28.11 18.43
CA GLY A 15 -25.60 -28.61 18.63
C GLY A 15 -25.48 -30.01 17.98
N ALA A 16 -24.51 -30.21 17.13
CA ALA A 16 -24.05 -31.50 16.65
C ALA A 16 -22.67 -31.81 17.23
N ALA A 17 -22.63 -32.80 18.14
CA ALA A 17 -21.39 -33.39 18.64
C ALA A 17 -20.87 -34.41 17.61
N LEU A 18 -19.63 -34.30 17.16
CA LEU A 18 -18.92 -35.34 16.42
C LEU A 18 -17.83 -35.93 17.30
N ALA A 19 -17.90 -37.26 17.43
CA ALA A 19 -16.98 -38.11 18.17
C ALA A 19 -15.62 -38.24 17.46
N ALA A 20 -14.56 -38.20 18.24
CA ALA A 20 -13.20 -38.47 17.79
C ALA A 20 -12.95 -39.98 17.69
N ALA A 21 -12.49 -40.47 16.54
CA ALA A 21 -11.88 -41.77 16.39
C ALA A 21 -10.37 -41.62 16.28
N ALA A 22 -9.63 -42.11 17.26
CA ALA A 22 -8.20 -42.24 17.26
C ALA A 22 -7.77 -43.47 16.48
N CYS A 23 -6.92 -43.34 15.47
CA CYS A 23 -6.11 -44.40 14.92
C CYS A 23 -4.65 -44.01 14.96
N GLY A 24 -3.88 -44.74 15.75
CA GLY A 24 -2.44 -44.61 15.87
C GLY A 24 -1.72 -45.08 14.59
N GLY A 25 -0.71 -44.34 14.20
CA GLY A 25 0.24 -44.69 13.15
C GLY A 25 1.63 -44.19 13.54
N SER A 26 2.54 -45.14 13.81
CA SER A 26 3.90 -44.94 14.24
C SER A 26 4.75 -44.32 13.13
N SER A 27 5.44 -43.27 13.46
CA SER A 27 6.44 -42.64 12.59
C SER A 27 7.81 -43.29 12.73
N PRO A 28 8.57 -43.49 11.62
CA PRO A 28 10.00 -43.76 11.74
C PRO A 28 10.78 -42.42 11.79
N THR A 29 11.59 -42.34 12.81
CA THR A 29 12.58 -41.30 13.07
C THR A 29 13.63 -41.27 11.98
N ALA A 30 13.78 -40.17 11.24
CA ALA A 30 14.91 -39.93 10.37
C ALA A 30 15.94 -39.05 11.09
N ALA A 31 17.19 -39.55 11.15
CA ALA A 31 18.31 -38.89 11.75
C ALA A 31 18.77 -37.64 11.00
N PRO A 32 19.35 -36.62 11.67
CA PRO A 32 19.82 -35.42 11.03
C PRO A 32 21.16 -35.68 10.27
N LYS A 33 21.21 -35.29 9.02
CA LYS A 33 22.39 -35.34 8.15
C LYS A 33 23.25 -34.11 8.42
N ALA A 34 24.50 -34.34 8.82
CA ALA A 34 25.51 -33.32 9.10
C ALA A 34 25.84 -32.46 7.89
N PRO A 35 26.26 -31.17 8.08
CA PRO A 35 26.62 -30.28 7.02
C PRO A 35 28.01 -30.63 6.42
N ARG A 36 28.09 -30.73 5.11
CA ARG A 36 29.36 -30.86 4.37
C ARG A 36 30.10 -29.53 4.37
N ALA A 37 31.33 -29.56 4.88
CA ALA A 37 32.31 -28.49 4.73
C ALA A 37 32.76 -28.38 3.28
N HIS A 38 32.81 -27.18 2.71
CA HIS A 38 33.50 -26.85 1.48
C HIS A 38 34.84 -26.21 1.82
N PRO A 39 35.91 -26.55 1.08
CA PRO A 39 37.27 -26.12 1.39
C PRO A 39 37.51 -24.68 0.94
N HIS A 40 38.25 -23.97 1.77
CA HIS A 40 38.85 -22.68 1.46
C HIS A 40 39.96 -22.85 0.38
N ALA A 41 39.94 -22.02 -0.64
CA ALA A 41 41.02 -21.78 -1.52
C ALA A 41 41.44 -20.31 -1.49
N SER A 42 42.51 -20.06 -0.80
CA SER A 42 43.77 -19.41 -1.19
C SER A 42 43.69 -18.04 -1.88
N THR A 43 44.08 -17.08 -1.08
CA THR A 43 44.95 -15.91 -1.33
C THR A 43 45.54 -15.77 -2.74
N ARG A 44 45.30 -14.61 -3.35
CA ARG A 44 46.24 -13.93 -4.21
C ARG A 44 46.36 -12.47 -3.85
N SER A 45 47.52 -12.10 -3.34
CA SER A 45 48.07 -10.75 -3.31
C SER A 45 48.08 -10.16 -4.71
N ALA A 46 47.61 -8.96 -4.89
CA ALA A 46 47.87 -8.14 -6.06
C ALA A 46 48.35 -6.75 -5.60
N THR A 47 49.50 -6.50 -5.98
CA THR A 47 50.41 -5.36 -5.94
C THR A 47 49.73 -4.04 -6.27
N ALA A 48 50.01 -2.99 -5.49
CA ALA A 48 49.63 -1.60 -5.76
C ALA A 48 50.48 -1.04 -6.92
N PRO A 49 49.90 -0.21 -7.80
CA PRO A 49 50.69 0.66 -8.68
C PRO A 49 50.89 2.06 -8.07
N PRO A 50 51.90 2.81 -8.54
CA PRO A 50 52.44 3.99 -7.86
C PRO A 50 51.63 5.25 -8.12
N ALA A 51 51.75 6.13 -7.14
CA ALA A 51 51.27 7.51 -7.21
C ALA A 51 52.02 8.31 -8.27
N ASN A 52 51.32 9.09 -9.07
CA ASN A 52 51.89 10.27 -9.70
C ASN A 52 50.91 11.38 -10.01
N ALA A 53 51.38 12.56 -9.65
CA ALA A 53 51.18 13.88 -10.24
C ALA A 53 49.90 14.64 -9.87
N THR A 54 50.10 15.52 -8.92
CA THR A 54 49.48 16.83 -8.68
C THR A 54 49.25 17.62 -9.97
N THR A 55 47.96 17.97 -10.22
CA THR A 55 47.60 19.07 -11.10
C THR A 55 46.58 19.94 -10.37
N ALA A 56 46.91 21.26 -10.21
CA ALA A 56 46.12 22.23 -9.54
C ALA A 56 44.74 22.48 -10.21
N PRO A 57 43.69 22.79 -9.46
CA PRO A 57 42.39 23.07 -10.04
C PRO A 57 42.35 24.47 -10.65
N ALA A 58 41.91 24.52 -11.90
CA ALA A 58 41.54 25.79 -12.55
C ALA A 58 40.21 26.28 -11.93
N THR A 59 40.26 27.51 -11.43
CA THR A 59 39.09 28.24 -10.91
C THR A 59 38.15 28.57 -12.07
N THR A 60 37.11 27.76 -12.26
CA THR A 60 36.00 28.09 -13.18
C THR A 60 34.98 28.92 -12.42
N THR A 61 34.93 30.21 -12.71
CA THR A 61 33.89 31.13 -12.23
C THR A 61 32.56 30.71 -12.83
N ALA A 62 31.61 30.23 -11.99
CA ALA A 62 30.24 29.92 -12.40
C ALA A 62 29.50 31.21 -12.79
N PRO A 63 28.73 31.22 -13.88
CA PRO A 63 27.88 32.39 -14.19
C PRO A 63 26.73 32.48 -13.18
N ALA A 64 26.47 33.69 -12.71
CA ALA A 64 25.36 34.01 -11.82
C ALA A 64 24.05 33.66 -12.51
N THR A 65 23.35 32.63 -11.96
CA THR A 65 21.98 32.32 -12.38
C THR A 65 21.05 33.40 -11.85
N THR A 66 20.57 34.21 -12.76
CA THR A 66 19.51 35.20 -12.48
C THR A 66 18.26 34.39 -12.13
N ALA A 67 17.81 34.49 -10.89
CA ALA A 67 16.57 33.88 -10.45
C ALA A 67 15.41 34.45 -11.28
N ALA A 68 14.68 33.57 -11.98
CA ALA A 68 13.42 33.92 -12.62
C ALA A 68 12.41 34.38 -11.55
N PRO A 69 11.58 35.41 -11.83
CA PRO A 69 10.55 35.82 -10.88
C PRO A 69 9.59 34.63 -10.62
N ALA A 70 9.30 34.40 -9.33
CA ALA A 70 8.29 33.46 -8.91
C ALA A 70 6.96 33.83 -9.57
N ALA A 71 6.44 32.97 -10.44
CA ALA A 71 5.12 33.16 -10.98
C ALA A 71 4.13 33.01 -9.82
N ASP A 72 3.36 34.04 -9.56
CA ASP A 72 2.23 34.03 -8.64
C ASP A 72 1.16 33.07 -9.23
N HIS A 73 1.22 31.81 -8.84
CA HIS A 73 0.18 30.85 -9.14
C HIS A 73 -0.98 31.15 -8.21
N GLY A 74 -1.96 31.90 -8.70
CA GLY A 74 -3.26 32.05 -8.04
C GLY A 74 -3.84 30.69 -7.68
N PRO A 75 -4.86 30.61 -6.80
CA PRO A 75 -5.39 29.34 -6.29
C PRO A 75 -5.73 28.42 -7.46
N ILE A 76 -5.03 27.27 -7.51
CA ILE A 76 -5.28 26.24 -8.52
C ILE A 76 -6.65 25.67 -8.19
N SER A 77 -7.68 26.08 -8.92
CA SER A 77 -9.01 25.47 -8.85
C SER A 77 -8.87 24.03 -9.35
N THR A 78 -8.81 23.09 -8.42
CA THR A 78 -8.89 21.66 -8.78
C THR A 78 -10.24 21.43 -9.47
N PRO A 79 -10.29 20.88 -10.68
CA PRO A 79 -11.55 20.58 -11.34
C PRO A 79 -12.41 19.70 -10.45
N PRO A 80 -13.75 19.93 -10.40
CA PRO A 80 -14.63 19.07 -9.62
C PRO A 80 -14.53 17.62 -10.14
N LEU A 81 -14.57 16.67 -9.20
CA LEU A 81 -14.54 15.25 -9.54
C LEU A 81 -15.76 14.88 -10.40
N PRO A 82 -15.60 14.00 -11.40
CA PRO A 82 -16.73 13.52 -12.18
C PRO A 82 -17.74 12.78 -11.29
N PRO A 83 -19.04 12.80 -11.63
CA PRO A 83 -20.03 12.05 -10.86
C PRO A 83 -19.73 10.55 -10.90
N PRO A 84 -20.01 9.82 -9.78
CA PRO A 84 -19.77 8.39 -9.73
C PRO A 84 -20.78 7.60 -10.58
N GLY A 85 -20.34 6.45 -11.08
CA GLY A 85 -21.21 5.48 -11.75
C GLY A 85 -22.01 4.60 -10.80
N PRO A 86 -22.80 3.66 -11.34
CA PRO A 86 -23.59 2.71 -10.55
C PRO A 86 -22.73 1.89 -9.59
N GLY A 87 -23.24 1.64 -8.38
CA GLY A 87 -22.56 0.89 -7.32
C GLY A 87 -21.62 1.74 -6.45
N PHE A 88 -21.50 3.04 -6.72
CA PHE A 88 -20.66 3.97 -5.96
C PHE A 88 -21.51 5.03 -5.24
N VAL A 89 -21.09 5.40 -4.02
CA VAL A 89 -21.76 6.39 -3.18
C VAL A 89 -21.04 7.74 -3.30
N ALA A 90 -21.74 8.74 -3.84
CA ALA A 90 -21.21 10.10 -3.95
C ALA A 90 -20.84 10.69 -2.59
N GLY A 91 -19.72 11.42 -2.53
CA GLY A 91 -19.24 12.05 -1.29
C GLY A 91 -18.68 11.09 -0.24
N ARG A 92 -18.64 9.78 -0.52
CA ARG A 92 -18.05 8.78 0.36
C ARG A 92 -16.64 8.41 -0.12
N VAL A 93 -15.72 8.26 0.85
CA VAL A 93 -14.39 7.71 0.62
C VAL A 93 -14.33 6.30 1.21
N THR A 94 -13.77 5.36 0.46
CA THR A 94 -13.49 3.99 0.93
C THR A 94 -12.00 3.71 0.78
N ALA A 95 -11.36 3.25 1.85
CA ALA A 95 -9.98 2.82 1.86
C ALA A 95 -9.89 1.31 2.07
N VAL A 96 -9.21 0.61 1.16
CA VAL A 96 -8.94 -0.83 1.25
C VAL A 96 -7.44 -1.05 1.25
N GLY A 97 -6.93 -1.65 2.34
CA GLY A 97 -5.50 -1.82 2.52
C GLY A 97 -5.08 -3.08 3.24
N ASP A 98 -3.79 -3.22 3.35
CA ASP A 98 -3.10 -4.27 4.09
C ASP A 98 -2.68 -3.82 5.50
N SER A 99 -1.67 -4.45 6.10
CA SER A 99 -1.22 -4.13 7.45
C SER A 99 -0.60 -2.74 7.58
N VAL A 100 -0.03 -2.18 6.51
CA VAL A 100 0.51 -0.80 6.55
C VAL A 100 -0.63 0.20 6.69
N MET A 101 -1.79 -0.06 6.06
CA MET A 101 -2.96 0.83 6.24
C MET A 101 -3.47 0.83 7.68
N ILE A 102 -3.35 -0.27 8.42
CA ILE A 102 -3.68 -0.31 9.86
C ILE A 102 -2.82 0.68 10.63
N ASP A 103 -1.54 0.83 10.26
CA ASP A 103 -0.60 1.69 10.97
C ASP A 103 -0.99 3.19 10.89
N TYR A 104 -1.70 3.61 9.81
CA TYR A 104 -2.12 5.00 9.62
C TYR A 104 -3.66 5.19 9.53
N GLU A 105 -4.45 4.17 9.88
CA GLU A 105 -5.92 4.23 9.85
C GLU A 105 -6.47 5.40 10.67
N GLN A 106 -6.03 5.54 11.92
CA GLN A 106 -6.51 6.62 12.80
C GLN A 106 -6.17 8.02 12.28
N PRO A 107 -4.93 8.35 11.88
CA PRO A 107 -4.65 9.61 11.21
C PRO A 107 -5.46 9.82 9.93
N LEU A 108 -5.69 8.78 9.12
CA LEU A 108 -6.49 8.88 7.90
C LEU A 108 -7.95 9.21 8.20
N GLU A 109 -8.53 8.64 9.24
CA GLU A 109 -9.89 8.96 9.71
C GLU A 109 -10.01 10.40 10.21
N ALA A 110 -8.94 10.93 10.80
CA ALA A 110 -8.88 12.32 11.22
C ALA A 110 -8.78 13.29 10.02
N ASP A 111 -8.00 12.94 9.00
CA ASP A 111 -7.79 13.76 7.80
C ASP A 111 -8.96 13.68 6.81
N ILE A 112 -9.67 12.53 6.78
CA ILE A 112 -10.85 12.32 5.93
C ILE A 112 -12.03 11.89 6.81
N PRO A 113 -12.75 12.83 7.42
CA PRO A 113 -13.89 12.51 8.28
C PRO A 113 -14.96 11.68 7.56
N GLY A 114 -15.29 10.51 8.13
CA GLY A 114 -16.28 9.60 7.56
C GLY A 114 -15.73 8.66 6.46
N VAL A 115 -14.43 8.59 6.28
CA VAL A 115 -13.82 7.52 5.46
C VAL A 115 -14.19 6.15 6.00
N TYR A 116 -14.54 5.23 5.12
CA TYR A 116 -14.70 3.82 5.48
C TYR A 116 -13.40 3.09 5.22
N VAL A 117 -12.71 2.68 6.28
CA VAL A 117 -11.46 1.94 6.19
C VAL A 117 -11.71 0.44 6.40
N THR A 118 -11.12 -0.39 5.56
CA THR A 118 -11.02 -1.83 5.76
C THR A 118 -9.62 -2.28 5.43
N ALA A 119 -8.85 -2.56 6.48
CA ALA A 119 -7.48 -3.04 6.39
C ALA A 119 -7.33 -4.39 7.09
N ALA A 120 -6.39 -5.21 6.64
CA ALA A 120 -6.10 -6.50 7.27
C ALA A 120 -4.66 -6.92 7.09
N VAL A 121 -4.10 -7.53 8.14
CA VAL A 121 -2.74 -8.10 8.11
C VAL A 121 -2.60 -9.08 6.94
N SER A 122 -1.50 -8.97 6.21
CA SER A 122 -1.16 -9.84 5.07
C SER A 122 -2.21 -9.87 3.95
N ARG A 123 -3.04 -8.85 3.81
CA ARG A 123 -3.99 -8.79 2.70
C ARG A 123 -3.26 -8.64 1.38
N HIS A 124 -3.43 -9.60 0.49
CA HIS A 124 -2.92 -9.56 -0.88
C HIS A 124 -3.83 -8.72 -1.79
N TRP A 125 -3.29 -8.28 -2.93
CA TRP A 125 -4.00 -7.51 -3.95
C TRP A 125 -5.35 -8.14 -4.34
N THR A 126 -5.35 -9.43 -4.68
CA THR A 126 -6.57 -10.15 -5.11
C THR A 126 -7.64 -10.24 -4.02
N THR A 127 -7.22 -10.38 -2.75
CA THR A 127 -8.17 -10.37 -1.62
C THR A 127 -8.78 -8.99 -1.44
N GLY A 128 -7.98 -7.93 -1.57
CA GLY A 128 -8.49 -6.55 -1.52
C GLY A 128 -9.41 -6.23 -2.69
N GLU A 129 -9.13 -6.74 -3.89
CA GLU A 129 -10.02 -6.64 -5.06
C GLU A 129 -11.38 -7.28 -4.79
N SER A 130 -11.41 -8.47 -4.18
CA SER A 130 -12.66 -9.13 -3.78
C SER A 130 -13.47 -8.34 -2.74
N VAL A 131 -12.80 -7.66 -1.80
CA VAL A 131 -13.47 -6.77 -0.83
C VAL A 131 -14.13 -5.59 -1.55
N LEU A 132 -13.43 -4.97 -2.49
CA LEU A 132 -13.98 -3.87 -3.30
C LEU A 132 -15.15 -4.31 -4.17
N GLU A 133 -15.07 -5.51 -4.76
CA GLU A 133 -16.16 -6.11 -5.53
C GLU A 133 -17.40 -6.33 -4.67
N GLN A 134 -17.22 -6.86 -3.46
CA GLN A 134 -18.30 -7.03 -2.49
C GLN A 134 -18.95 -5.68 -2.15
N LEU A 135 -18.18 -4.68 -1.72
CA LEU A 135 -18.68 -3.35 -1.37
C LEU A 135 -19.43 -2.69 -2.54
N LYS A 136 -18.94 -2.87 -3.76
CA LYS A 136 -19.61 -2.39 -4.98
C LYS A 136 -20.94 -3.10 -5.21
N SER A 137 -21.00 -4.42 -5.04
CA SER A 137 -22.21 -5.21 -5.21
C SER A 137 -23.29 -4.87 -4.18
N GLU A 138 -22.87 -4.50 -2.99
CA GLU A 138 -23.73 -4.01 -1.89
C GLU A 138 -24.19 -2.54 -2.10
N GLY A 139 -23.60 -1.84 -3.08
CA GLY A 139 -23.91 -0.41 -3.30
C GLY A 139 -23.36 0.50 -2.20
N THR A 140 -22.34 0.07 -1.48
CA THR A 140 -21.74 0.80 -0.33
C THR A 140 -20.35 1.36 -0.63
N LEU A 141 -19.76 1.05 -1.79
CA LEU A 141 -18.44 1.53 -2.19
C LEU A 141 -18.44 3.04 -2.40
N GLY A 142 -17.46 3.74 -1.83
CA GLY A 142 -17.32 5.19 -1.99
C GLY A 142 -16.96 5.60 -3.42
N ALA A 143 -17.36 6.81 -3.82
CA ALA A 143 -16.99 7.39 -5.11
C ALA A 143 -15.49 7.69 -5.23
N VAL A 144 -14.81 7.91 -4.11
CA VAL A 144 -13.35 7.97 -4.00
C VAL A 144 -12.87 6.68 -3.35
N VAL A 145 -11.92 6.00 -3.97
CA VAL A 145 -11.40 4.72 -3.49
C VAL A 145 -9.89 4.83 -3.30
N ILE A 146 -9.42 4.50 -2.10
CA ILE A 146 -8.01 4.41 -1.74
C ILE A 146 -7.62 2.93 -1.70
N VAL A 147 -6.53 2.56 -2.39
CA VAL A 147 -6.02 1.19 -2.52
C VAL A 147 -4.58 1.14 -2.04
N GLY A 148 -4.34 0.55 -0.86
CA GLY A 148 -3.03 0.33 -0.27
C GLY A 148 -2.74 -1.17 -0.13
N LEU A 149 -2.40 -1.86 -1.23
CA LEU A 149 -2.33 -3.32 -1.31
C LEU A 149 -1.04 -3.84 -1.96
N ALA A 150 -0.03 -2.98 -2.16
CA ALA A 150 1.17 -3.35 -2.90
C ALA A 150 2.27 -3.98 -2.04
N THR A 151 2.09 -4.08 -0.71
CA THR A 151 3.11 -4.54 0.24
C THR A 151 3.24 -6.06 0.29
N ASN A 152 2.15 -6.81 0.09
CA ASN A 152 2.11 -8.27 0.32
C ASN A 152 2.11 -9.09 -0.97
N GLY A 153 3.21 -9.07 -1.68
CA GLY A 153 3.43 -9.91 -2.87
C GLY A 153 3.34 -9.15 -4.19
N PRO A 154 3.71 -9.84 -5.29
CA PRO A 154 3.77 -9.22 -6.61
C PRO A 154 2.42 -8.75 -7.14
N VAL A 155 2.43 -7.58 -7.79
CA VAL A 155 1.29 -7.01 -8.53
C VAL A 155 1.66 -6.93 -10.01
N THR A 156 0.79 -7.45 -10.87
CA THR A 156 1.00 -7.43 -12.31
C THR A 156 0.20 -6.30 -12.99
N THR A 157 0.63 -5.90 -14.18
CA THR A 157 -0.13 -4.95 -15.02
C THR A 157 -1.56 -5.44 -15.30
N ALA A 158 -1.76 -6.75 -15.44
CA ALA A 158 -3.09 -7.33 -15.64
C ALA A 158 -3.98 -7.14 -14.40
N GLN A 159 -3.45 -7.39 -13.20
CA GLN A 159 -4.17 -7.18 -11.94
C GLN A 159 -4.49 -5.70 -11.71
N PHE A 160 -3.57 -4.78 -12.04
CA PHE A 160 -3.87 -3.35 -12.01
C PHE A 160 -5.01 -2.99 -12.98
N GLY A 161 -4.99 -3.55 -14.20
CA GLY A 161 -6.06 -3.37 -15.18
C GLY A 161 -7.41 -3.88 -14.71
N SER A 162 -7.47 -5.08 -14.07
CA SER A 162 -8.68 -5.64 -13.46
C SER A 162 -9.23 -4.73 -12.36
N MET A 163 -8.37 -4.24 -11.48
CA MET A 163 -8.74 -3.29 -10.43
C MET A 163 -9.36 -2.01 -11.03
N MET A 164 -8.74 -1.42 -12.06
CA MET A 164 -9.27 -0.23 -12.72
C MET A 164 -10.58 -0.50 -13.48
N ALA A 165 -10.78 -1.70 -14.02
CA ALA A 165 -12.05 -2.11 -14.61
C ALA A 165 -13.15 -2.23 -13.56
N LEU A 166 -12.85 -2.85 -12.41
CA LEU A 166 -13.76 -2.92 -11.25
C LEU A 166 -14.16 -1.52 -10.79
N LEU A 167 -13.20 -0.60 -10.68
CA LEU A 167 -13.36 0.77 -10.20
C LEU A 167 -13.71 1.78 -11.31
N SER A 168 -14.18 1.32 -12.48
CA SER A 168 -14.44 2.20 -13.63
C SER A 168 -15.47 3.30 -13.36
N GLY A 169 -16.38 3.10 -12.40
CA GLY A 169 -17.38 4.09 -11.97
C GLY A 169 -16.93 5.00 -10.81
N ALA A 170 -15.74 4.82 -10.26
CA ALA A 170 -15.22 5.71 -9.23
C ALA A 170 -14.93 7.11 -9.80
N SER A 171 -15.17 8.15 -9.04
CA SER A 171 -14.79 9.53 -9.38
C SER A 171 -13.28 9.72 -9.29
N ARG A 172 -12.64 9.06 -8.32
CA ARG A 172 -11.19 9.03 -8.14
C ARG A 172 -10.73 7.71 -7.53
N VAL A 173 -9.53 7.26 -7.91
CA VAL A 173 -8.84 6.11 -7.31
C VAL A 173 -7.44 6.54 -6.91
N VAL A 174 -7.11 6.43 -5.64
CA VAL A 174 -5.79 6.71 -5.09
C VAL A 174 -5.09 5.37 -4.86
N PHE A 175 -3.95 5.15 -5.50
CA PHE A 175 -3.08 4.02 -5.21
C PHE A 175 -1.95 4.49 -4.30
N VAL A 176 -1.70 3.73 -3.24
CA VAL A 176 -0.54 3.92 -2.36
C VAL A 176 0.52 2.90 -2.79
N ASP A 177 1.71 3.35 -3.14
CA ASP A 177 2.79 2.46 -3.48
C ASP A 177 3.43 1.83 -2.22
N ALA A 178 4.32 0.87 -2.43
CA ALA A 178 4.88 0.10 -1.32
C ALA A 178 6.27 0.59 -0.96
N HIS A 179 6.54 0.66 0.36
CA HIS A 179 7.88 0.66 0.92
C HIS A 179 8.02 -0.61 1.79
N VAL A 180 8.76 -1.59 1.29
CA VAL A 180 8.92 -2.92 1.91
C VAL A 180 10.24 -3.55 1.48
N ASP A 181 10.99 -4.15 2.41
CA ASP A 181 12.22 -4.89 2.08
C ASP A 181 11.87 -6.23 1.39
N ALA A 182 11.47 -6.14 0.12
CA ALA A 182 11.09 -7.29 -0.68
C ALA A 182 11.36 -7.06 -2.17
N SER A 183 11.69 -8.14 -2.89
CA SER A 183 12.06 -8.08 -4.31
C SER A 183 10.94 -7.60 -5.24
N TRP A 184 9.70 -7.53 -4.76
CA TRP A 184 8.56 -7.04 -5.54
C TRP A 184 8.26 -5.55 -5.33
N GLN A 185 8.93 -4.84 -4.40
CA GLN A 185 8.70 -3.41 -4.17
C GLN A 185 8.80 -2.60 -5.48
N ASP A 186 9.99 -2.57 -6.07
CA ASP A 186 10.24 -1.77 -7.27
C ASP A 186 9.39 -2.19 -8.48
N PRO A 187 9.22 -3.51 -8.77
CA PRO A 187 8.29 -3.96 -9.79
C PRO A 187 6.85 -3.51 -9.56
N ASN A 188 6.33 -3.60 -8.31
CA ASN A 188 4.98 -3.17 -8.00
C ASN A 188 4.82 -1.65 -8.18
N ASN A 189 5.75 -0.86 -7.64
CA ASN A 189 5.73 0.59 -7.73
C ASN A 189 5.80 1.04 -9.21
N ALA A 190 6.60 0.37 -10.04
CA ALA A 190 6.63 0.62 -11.48
C ALA A 190 5.29 0.29 -12.17
N VAL A 191 4.61 -0.80 -11.78
CA VAL A 191 3.28 -1.16 -12.30
C VAL A 191 2.26 -0.10 -11.91
N LEU A 192 2.26 0.37 -10.64
CA LEU A 192 1.35 1.41 -10.16
C LEU A 192 1.59 2.74 -10.91
N ALA A 193 2.82 3.21 -10.96
CA ALA A 193 3.18 4.46 -11.63
C ALA A 193 2.81 4.46 -13.12
N ALA A 194 3.16 3.39 -13.85
CA ALA A 194 2.77 3.21 -15.26
C ALA A 194 1.25 3.03 -15.41
N GLY A 195 0.60 2.43 -14.44
CA GLY A 195 -0.84 2.22 -14.42
C GLY A 195 -1.60 3.54 -14.30
N VAL A 196 -1.33 4.33 -13.27
CA VAL A 196 -2.05 5.60 -13.01
C VAL A 196 -1.93 6.57 -14.17
N SER A 197 -0.81 6.58 -14.89
CA SER A 197 -0.61 7.44 -16.05
C SER A 197 -1.60 7.21 -17.21
N ARG A 198 -2.28 6.05 -17.22
CA ARG A 198 -3.23 5.64 -18.26
C ARG A 198 -4.68 5.99 -17.94
N TYR A 199 -4.96 6.36 -16.69
CA TYR A 199 -6.33 6.59 -16.23
C TYR A 199 -6.46 7.98 -15.59
N PRO A 200 -7.16 8.93 -16.19
CA PRO A 200 -7.25 10.32 -15.69
C PRO A 200 -7.79 10.46 -14.25
N ARG A 201 -8.51 9.45 -13.77
CA ARG A 201 -9.07 9.41 -12.41
C ARG A 201 -8.19 8.70 -11.39
N ALA A 202 -7.08 8.08 -11.83
CA ALA A 202 -6.15 7.40 -10.94
C ALA A 202 -4.99 8.33 -10.58
N VAL A 203 -4.60 8.32 -9.33
CA VAL A 203 -3.44 9.06 -8.80
C VAL A 203 -2.59 8.15 -7.94
N LEU A 204 -1.29 8.44 -7.86
CA LEU A 204 -0.34 7.74 -7.02
C LEU A 204 -0.05 8.60 -5.79
N ALA A 205 -0.22 8.04 -4.61
CA ALA A 205 0.36 8.54 -3.39
C ALA A 205 1.73 7.87 -3.24
N ASP A 206 2.79 8.62 -3.57
CA ASP A 206 4.19 8.14 -3.61
C ASP A 206 4.75 8.04 -2.18
N TRP A 207 4.31 7.01 -1.48
CA TRP A 207 4.76 6.70 -0.14
C TRP A 207 6.22 6.24 -0.11
N CYS A 208 6.63 5.48 -1.13
CA CYS A 208 7.99 4.95 -1.20
C CYS A 208 9.03 6.08 -1.16
N ALA A 209 8.88 7.10 -2.00
CA ALA A 209 9.78 8.25 -2.01
C ALA A 209 9.76 9.03 -0.70
N LEU A 210 8.58 9.17 -0.07
CA LEU A 210 8.45 9.86 1.21
C LEU A 210 9.11 9.06 2.35
N ALA A 211 8.96 7.75 2.38
CA ALA A 211 9.56 6.85 3.37
C ALA A 211 11.10 6.80 3.23
N ASP A 212 11.62 6.74 2.00
CA ASP A 212 13.05 6.79 1.70
C ASP A 212 13.70 8.09 2.21
N ALA A 213 12.99 9.20 2.10
CA ALA A 213 13.45 10.50 2.63
C ALA A 213 13.45 10.56 4.17
N HIS A 214 12.69 9.68 4.83
CA HIS A 214 12.48 9.68 6.27
C HIS A 214 12.57 8.28 6.92
N PRO A 215 13.70 7.57 6.77
CA PRO A 215 13.82 6.17 7.22
C PRO A 215 13.61 5.98 8.74
N THR A 216 13.76 7.05 9.53
CA THR A 216 13.54 7.02 10.99
C THR A 216 12.06 6.97 11.38
N TRP A 217 11.14 7.14 10.44
CA TRP A 217 9.71 7.01 10.68
C TRP A 217 9.25 5.55 10.74
N LEU A 218 10.04 4.65 10.17
CA LEU A 218 9.73 3.22 10.06
C LEU A 218 10.32 2.43 11.22
N TYR A 219 9.68 1.32 11.56
CA TYR A 219 10.34 0.29 12.37
C TYR A 219 11.56 -0.29 11.64
N ALA A 220 12.44 -0.95 12.38
CA ALA A 220 13.68 -1.52 11.82
C ALA A 220 13.47 -2.50 10.64
N THR A 221 12.26 -3.01 10.46
CA THR A 221 11.87 -3.84 9.30
C THR A 221 11.69 -3.05 8.01
N GLY A 222 11.70 -1.72 8.07
CA GLY A 222 11.56 -0.86 6.89
C GLY A 222 10.17 -0.83 6.25
N THR A 223 9.14 -1.41 6.87
CA THR A 223 7.81 -1.54 6.27
C THR A 223 6.73 -0.85 7.10
N HIS A 224 6.70 -1.15 8.39
CA HIS A 224 5.66 -0.69 9.30
C HIS A 224 6.00 0.60 10.01
N LEU A 225 4.98 1.34 10.41
CA LEU A 225 5.02 2.62 11.10
C LEU A 225 4.56 2.48 12.56
N PRO A 226 5.13 3.24 13.50
CA PRO A 226 4.46 3.47 14.78
C PRO A 226 3.10 4.15 14.54
N ILE A 227 2.03 3.57 15.09
CA ILE A 227 0.63 4.00 14.83
C ILE A 227 0.42 5.50 15.14
N ASP A 228 1.00 6.00 16.23
CA ASP A 228 0.91 7.42 16.61
C ASP A 228 2.12 8.23 16.13
N GLY A 229 2.93 7.68 15.21
CA GLY A 229 4.18 8.27 14.76
C GLY A 229 3.99 9.33 13.69
N THR A 230 5.01 10.17 13.54
CA THR A 230 5.05 11.21 12.48
C THR A 230 4.90 10.59 11.08
N GLY A 231 5.46 9.39 10.86
CA GLY A 231 5.35 8.69 9.58
C GLY A 231 3.91 8.30 9.25
N ALA A 232 3.14 7.81 10.23
CA ALA A 232 1.73 7.48 10.05
C ALA A 232 0.89 8.72 9.72
N GLN A 233 1.14 9.84 10.41
CA GLN A 233 0.50 11.13 10.12
C GLN A 233 0.88 11.65 8.73
N ALA A 234 2.15 11.56 8.35
CA ALA A 234 2.61 12.00 7.04
C ALA A 234 2.03 11.17 5.88
N LEU A 235 1.94 9.84 6.05
CA LEU A 235 1.31 8.96 5.07
C LEU A 235 -0.19 9.25 4.94
N ALA A 236 -0.90 9.43 6.06
CA ALA A 236 -2.31 9.81 6.05
C ALA A 236 -2.55 11.12 5.30
N ALA A 237 -1.75 12.16 5.60
CA ALA A 237 -1.83 13.46 4.92
C ALA A 237 -1.51 13.35 3.42
N LEU A 238 -0.51 12.55 3.01
CA LEU A 238 -0.21 12.27 1.62
C LEU A 238 -1.40 11.65 0.88
N VAL A 239 -2.03 10.64 1.49
CA VAL A 239 -3.17 9.93 0.93
C VAL A 239 -4.42 10.82 0.90
N ALA A 240 -4.68 11.58 1.96
CA ALA A 240 -5.82 12.51 2.04
C ALA A 240 -5.68 13.64 1.00
N GLY A 241 -4.47 14.15 0.78
CA GLY A 241 -4.21 15.16 -0.25
C GLY A 241 -4.42 14.68 -1.69
N ALA A 242 -4.36 13.35 -1.89
CA ALA A 242 -4.60 12.71 -3.19
C ALA A 242 -6.07 12.31 -3.41
N ALA A 243 -6.86 12.19 -2.34
CA ALA A 243 -8.28 11.76 -2.37
C ALA A 243 -9.22 12.92 -2.72
#